data_51b3afd2132f6dfae3e663a4fed1a256
#
_entry.id   51b3afd2132f6dfae3e663a4fed1a256
#
_cell.length_a   1.000
_cell.length_b   1.000
_cell.length_c   1.000
_cell.angle_alpha   90.00
_cell.angle_beta   90.00
_cell.angle_gamma   90.00
#
_symmetry.space_group_name_H-M   'P 1'
#
loop_
_entity.id
_entity.type
_entity.pdbx_description
1 polymer ?
#
loop_
_entity_poly.entity_id
_entity_poly.type
_entity_poly.pdbx_seq_one_letter_code
_entity_poly.pdbx_strand_id
1 'polypeptide(L)'
;MAHLRADVAVIGLGAFGSAALWRLQERGGRVLGLELHDVGHESGSSHGLTRLFRVACLEHPGLPALARRTLDLWRGLARQDGVPLVRQTGCLTLGAPGSRPVRGALAAAEAA
;
A
#
# COMPACT_ATOMS: atom_id res chain seq x y z
N MET A 1 -11.79 -24.37 -26.71
CA MET A 1 -11.58 -23.67 -25.43
C MET A 1 -10.44 -22.71 -25.59
N ALA A 2 -10.64 -21.42 -25.27
CA ALA A 2 -9.56 -20.44 -25.30
C ALA A 2 -8.64 -20.69 -24.09
N HIS A 3 -7.37 -20.97 -24.32
CA HIS A 3 -6.38 -21.10 -23.26
C HIS A 3 -5.83 -19.71 -22.95
N LEU A 4 -6.07 -19.24 -21.73
CA LEU A 4 -5.40 -18.03 -21.21
C LEU A 4 -3.95 -18.40 -20.87
N ARG A 5 -3.01 -17.63 -21.43
CA ARG A 5 -1.59 -17.78 -21.11
C ARG A 5 -1.10 -16.54 -20.37
N ALA A 6 -0.55 -16.74 -19.20
CA ALA A 6 0.07 -15.70 -18.39
C ALA A 6 1.44 -16.17 -17.92
N ASP A 7 2.35 -15.23 -17.70
CA ASP A 7 3.67 -15.49 -17.12
C ASP A 7 3.59 -15.54 -15.60
N VAL A 8 2.65 -14.76 -15.01
CA VAL A 8 2.38 -14.70 -13.57
C VAL A 8 0.88 -14.69 -13.32
N ALA A 9 0.42 -15.49 -12.36
CA ALA A 9 -0.93 -15.41 -11.82
C ALA A 9 -0.88 -14.84 -10.39
N VAL A 10 -1.71 -13.82 -10.13
CA VAL A 10 -1.90 -13.23 -8.79
C VAL A 10 -3.24 -13.69 -8.25
N ILE A 11 -3.22 -14.42 -7.15
CA ILE A 11 -4.41 -14.95 -6.49
C ILE A 11 -4.78 -14.06 -5.31
N GLY A 12 -5.98 -13.50 -5.33
CA GLY A 12 -6.48 -12.50 -4.39
C GLY A 12 -6.06 -11.08 -4.78
N LEU A 13 -7.06 -10.25 -5.13
CA LEU A 13 -6.84 -8.87 -5.58
C LEU A 13 -7.20 -7.83 -4.50
N GLY A 14 -6.93 -8.14 -3.24
CA GLY A 14 -6.89 -7.15 -2.17
C GLY A 14 -5.76 -6.13 -2.38
N ALA A 15 -5.46 -5.29 -1.38
CA ALA A 15 -4.47 -4.21 -1.51
C ALA A 15 -3.09 -4.67 -2.03
N PHE A 16 -2.60 -5.82 -1.56
CA PHE A 16 -1.30 -6.34 -2.01
C PHE A 16 -1.37 -6.95 -3.41
N GLY A 17 -2.38 -7.78 -3.69
CA GLY A 17 -2.50 -8.47 -4.97
C GLY A 17 -2.78 -7.52 -6.12
N SER A 18 -3.67 -6.55 -5.93
CA SER A 18 -3.96 -5.53 -6.94
C SER A 18 -2.74 -4.66 -7.25
N ALA A 19 -1.98 -4.25 -6.23
CA ALA A 19 -0.74 -3.50 -6.41
C ALA A 19 0.33 -4.33 -7.14
N ALA A 20 0.48 -5.62 -6.80
CA ALA A 20 1.41 -6.51 -7.47
C ALA A 20 1.01 -6.73 -8.95
N LEU A 21 -0.27 -6.97 -9.21
CA LEU A 21 -0.80 -7.15 -10.57
C LEU A 21 -0.51 -5.91 -11.44
N TRP A 22 -0.85 -4.72 -10.92
CA TRP A 22 -0.60 -3.46 -11.59
C TRP A 22 0.89 -3.26 -11.92
N ARG A 23 1.78 -3.44 -10.93
CA ARG A 23 3.22 -3.23 -11.13
C ARG A 23 3.86 -4.25 -12.07
N LEU A 24 3.39 -5.49 -12.09
CA LEU A 24 3.85 -6.52 -13.03
C LEU A 24 3.41 -6.18 -14.45
N GLN A 25 2.18 -5.70 -14.64
CA GLN A 25 1.67 -5.27 -15.93
C GLN A 25 2.44 -4.06 -16.48
N GLU A 26 2.73 -3.05 -15.65
CA GLU A 26 3.54 -1.90 -16.06
C GLU A 26 4.96 -2.26 -16.52
N ARG A 27 5.46 -3.40 -16.06
CA ARG A 27 6.76 -3.95 -16.50
C ARG A 27 6.67 -4.79 -17.77
N GLY A 28 5.51 -4.81 -18.42
CA GLY A 28 5.27 -5.55 -19.66
C GLY A 28 5.02 -7.06 -19.46
N GLY A 29 4.80 -7.52 -18.23
CA GLY A 29 4.45 -8.92 -17.94
C GLY A 29 3.04 -9.25 -18.42
N ARG A 30 2.87 -10.49 -18.93
CA ARG A 30 1.52 -11.06 -19.13
C ARG A 30 1.02 -11.60 -17.80
N VAL A 31 0.14 -10.84 -17.15
CA VAL A 31 -0.33 -11.15 -15.80
C VAL A 31 -1.80 -11.49 -15.80
N LEU A 32 -2.19 -12.41 -14.92
CA LEU A 32 -3.57 -12.82 -14.68
C LEU A 32 -3.89 -12.59 -13.20
N GLY A 33 -4.91 -11.78 -12.94
CA GLY A 33 -5.47 -11.63 -11.60
C GLY A 33 -6.67 -12.56 -11.41
N LEU A 34 -6.71 -13.26 -10.29
CA LEU A 34 -7.80 -14.13 -9.89
C LEU A 34 -8.35 -13.64 -8.56
N GLU A 35 -9.65 -13.35 -8.51
CA GLU A 35 -10.37 -12.92 -7.32
C GLU A 35 -11.66 -13.75 -7.19
N LEU A 36 -12.01 -14.07 -5.95
CA LEU A 36 -13.22 -14.83 -5.66
C LEU A 36 -14.47 -13.96 -5.70
N HIS A 37 -14.33 -12.69 -5.40
CA HIS A 37 -15.41 -11.72 -5.28
C HIS A 37 -15.34 -10.64 -6.38
N ASP A 38 -16.35 -9.80 -6.46
CA ASP A 38 -16.36 -8.67 -7.38
C ASP A 38 -15.28 -7.63 -7.02
N VAL A 39 -14.88 -6.81 -8.00
CA VAL A 39 -13.90 -5.74 -7.80
C VAL A 39 -14.43 -4.76 -6.75
N GLY A 40 -13.60 -4.47 -5.74
CA GLY A 40 -13.97 -3.55 -4.66
C GLY A 40 -14.83 -4.16 -3.56
N HIS A 41 -14.91 -5.49 -3.48
CA HIS A 41 -15.68 -6.19 -2.44
C HIS A 41 -15.23 -5.83 -1.01
N GLU A 42 -16.12 -6.03 -0.05
CA GLU A 42 -15.88 -5.73 1.37
C GLU A 42 -15.44 -6.96 2.19
N SER A 43 -15.18 -8.09 1.55
CA SER A 43 -14.81 -9.35 2.22
C SER A 43 -13.33 -9.43 2.63
N GLY A 44 -12.51 -8.48 2.21
CA GLY A 44 -11.07 -8.42 2.53
C GLY A 44 -10.76 -7.48 3.69
N SER A 45 -9.53 -7.57 4.22
CA SER A 45 -9.05 -6.69 5.31
C SER A 45 -8.80 -5.24 4.86
N SER A 46 -8.78 -4.97 3.57
CA SER A 46 -8.53 -3.64 2.99
C SER A 46 -9.79 -2.82 2.74
N HIS A 47 -10.97 -3.37 3.00
CA HIS A 47 -12.25 -2.68 2.78
C HIS A 47 -12.46 -1.50 3.76
N GLY A 48 -13.39 -0.61 3.42
CA GLY A 48 -13.84 0.51 4.25
C GLY A 48 -13.72 1.87 3.52
N LEU A 49 -14.41 2.87 4.04
CA LEU A 49 -14.50 4.20 3.45
C LEU A 49 -13.16 4.96 3.42
N THR A 50 -12.26 4.63 4.35
CA THR A 50 -10.92 5.23 4.42
C THR A 50 -9.92 4.27 5.04
N ARG A 51 -8.64 4.51 4.80
CA ARG A 51 -7.52 3.79 5.40
C ARG A 51 -6.44 4.76 5.85
N LEU A 52 -5.82 4.45 6.99
CA LEU A 52 -4.66 5.20 7.44
C LEU A 52 -3.41 4.68 6.72
N PHE A 53 -2.66 5.62 6.20
CA PHE A 53 -1.32 5.38 5.65
C PHE A 53 -0.30 6.15 6.48
N ARG A 54 0.71 5.47 7.02
CA ARG A 54 1.75 6.07 7.85
C ARG A 54 3.11 5.95 7.18
N VAL A 55 3.83 7.07 7.06
CA VAL A 55 5.25 7.06 6.69
C VAL A 55 6.11 6.78 7.91
N ALA A 56 5.79 7.37 9.06
CA ALA A 56 6.44 7.08 10.33
C ALA A 56 5.97 5.73 10.89
N CYS A 57 6.48 4.64 10.32
CA CYS A 57 6.20 3.28 10.78
C CYS A 57 7.07 2.95 11.98
N LEU A 58 6.44 2.54 13.09
CA LEU A 58 7.10 2.29 14.37
C LEU A 58 7.56 0.83 14.53
N GLU A 59 7.10 -0.03 13.65
CA GLU A 59 7.22 -1.48 13.74
C GLU A 59 8.61 -1.99 13.37
N HIS A 60 9.24 -1.35 12.36
CA HIS A 60 10.56 -1.75 11.88
C HIS A 60 11.26 -0.56 11.19
N PRO A 61 12.58 -0.36 11.41
CA PRO A 61 13.33 0.79 10.87
C PRO A 61 13.42 0.85 9.34
N GLY A 62 13.23 -0.26 8.63
CA GLY A 62 13.19 -0.30 7.16
C GLY A 62 11.86 0.12 6.54
N LEU A 63 10.78 0.19 7.31
CA LEU A 63 9.45 0.53 6.79
C LEU A 63 9.28 1.98 6.34
N PRO A 64 9.89 3.00 6.97
CA PRO A 64 9.76 4.39 6.52
C PRO A 64 10.18 4.59 5.06
N ALA A 65 11.29 4.00 4.61
CA ALA A 65 11.75 4.09 3.23
C ALA A 65 10.75 3.44 2.25
N LEU A 66 10.21 2.27 2.59
CA LEU A 66 9.19 1.58 1.81
C LEU A 66 7.88 2.39 1.76
N ALA A 67 7.47 2.96 2.90
CA ALA A 67 6.27 3.78 3.00
C ALA A 67 6.38 5.06 2.15
N ARG A 68 7.53 5.73 2.14
CA ARG A 68 7.79 6.87 1.25
C ARG A 68 7.66 6.50 -0.22
N ARG A 69 8.31 5.41 -0.62
CA ARG A 69 8.17 4.92 -1.99
C ARG A 69 6.72 4.62 -2.36
N THR A 70 5.97 4.04 -1.44
CA THR A 70 4.54 3.79 -1.60
C THR A 70 3.74 5.08 -1.75
N LEU A 71 4.03 6.11 -0.94
CA LEU A 71 3.40 7.42 -1.03
C LEU A 71 3.63 8.07 -2.40
N ASP A 72 4.83 7.97 -2.95
CA ASP A 72 5.15 8.50 -4.27
C ASP A 72 4.37 7.77 -5.38
N LEU A 73 4.21 6.45 -5.26
CA LEU A 73 3.39 5.66 -6.18
C LEU A 73 1.91 6.06 -6.11
N TRP A 74 1.36 6.23 -4.93
CA TRP A 74 -0.02 6.72 -4.74
C TRP A 74 -0.22 8.11 -5.33
N ARG A 75 0.72 9.02 -5.13
CA ARG A 75 0.69 10.37 -5.72
C ARG A 75 0.80 10.31 -7.25
N GLY A 76 1.61 9.39 -7.78
CA GLY A 76 1.71 9.12 -9.21
C GLY A 76 0.38 8.68 -9.78
N LEU A 77 -0.25 7.70 -9.19
CA LEU A 77 -1.56 7.17 -9.59
C LEU A 77 -2.65 8.25 -9.50
N ALA A 78 -2.69 9.00 -8.40
CA ALA A 78 -3.62 10.12 -8.24
C ALA A 78 -3.52 11.17 -9.35
N ARG A 79 -2.30 11.42 -9.86
CA ARG A 79 -2.11 12.35 -11.00
C ARG A 79 -2.62 11.78 -12.32
N GLN A 80 -2.48 10.46 -12.52
CA GLN A 80 -2.96 9.79 -13.73
C GLN A 80 -4.49 9.81 -13.82
N ASP A 81 -5.14 9.53 -12.69
CA ASP A 81 -6.60 9.39 -12.61
C ASP A 81 -7.32 10.72 -12.32
N GLY A 82 -6.59 11.77 -11.96
CA GLY A 82 -7.15 13.07 -11.60
C GLY A 82 -7.91 13.07 -10.25
N VAL A 83 -7.77 12.01 -9.44
CA VAL A 83 -8.47 11.83 -8.16
C VAL A 83 -7.46 11.82 -7.01
N PRO A 84 -7.64 12.64 -5.96
CA PRO A 84 -6.77 12.63 -4.80
C PRO A 84 -6.95 11.33 -4.00
N LEU A 85 -5.99 10.41 -4.09
CA LEU A 85 -6.04 9.11 -3.40
C LEU A 85 -5.47 9.16 -1.98
N VAL A 86 -4.60 10.13 -1.68
CA VAL A 86 -3.98 10.30 -0.36
C VAL A 86 -4.11 11.74 0.09
N ARG A 87 -4.66 11.94 1.28
CA ARG A 87 -4.67 13.22 1.98
C ARG A 87 -3.66 13.18 3.13
N GLN A 88 -2.61 13.97 3.03
CA GLN A 88 -1.61 14.07 4.09
C GLN A 88 -2.10 15.01 5.18
N THR A 89 -2.29 14.49 6.39
CA THR A 89 -2.85 15.22 7.53
C THR A 89 -1.87 15.36 8.69
N GLY A 90 -0.70 14.73 8.58
CA GLY A 90 0.22 14.58 9.69
C GLY A 90 -0.18 13.46 10.66
N CYS A 91 0.71 13.17 11.60
CA CYS A 91 0.47 12.18 12.66
C CYS A 91 1.12 12.67 13.95
N LEU A 92 0.36 12.66 15.04
CA LEU A 92 0.86 12.93 16.37
C LEU A 92 0.94 11.62 17.16
N THR A 93 2.13 11.31 17.66
CA THR A 93 2.35 10.15 18.52
C THR A 93 2.51 10.63 19.97
N LEU A 94 1.65 10.16 20.85
CA LEU A 94 1.66 10.48 22.27
C LEU A 94 1.98 9.24 23.10
N GLY A 95 2.70 9.45 24.20
CA GLY A 95 3.03 8.38 25.13
C GLY A 95 3.94 8.89 26.27
N ALA A 96 4.12 8.07 27.29
CA ALA A 96 5.07 8.38 28.36
C ALA A 96 6.50 8.49 27.79
N PRO A 97 7.36 9.32 28.39
CA PRO A 97 8.76 9.41 27.99
C PRO A 97 9.41 8.03 27.94
N GLY A 98 10.11 7.73 26.83
CA GLY A 98 10.76 6.43 26.63
C GLY A 98 9.84 5.25 26.33
N SER A 99 8.54 5.45 26.19
CA SER A 99 7.61 4.38 25.79
C SER A 99 7.91 3.90 24.36
N ARG A 100 7.50 2.67 24.05
CA ARG A 100 7.73 2.06 22.73
C ARG A 100 7.21 2.92 21.56
N PRO A 101 5.99 3.49 21.59
CA PRO A 101 5.51 4.34 20.49
C PRO A 101 6.36 5.60 20.32
N VAL A 102 6.76 6.26 21.42
CA VAL A 102 7.58 7.48 21.35
C VAL A 102 8.98 7.18 20.79
N ARG A 103 9.65 6.14 21.32
CA ARG A 103 10.97 5.72 20.79
C ARG A 103 10.89 5.30 19.31
N GLY A 104 9.85 4.57 18.95
CA GLY A 104 9.64 4.15 17.56
C GLY A 104 9.42 5.34 16.62
N ALA A 105 8.65 6.35 17.06
CA ALA A 105 8.44 7.56 16.29
C ALA A 105 9.73 8.37 16.07
N LEU A 106 10.55 8.51 17.12
CA LEU A 106 11.86 9.18 17.04
C LEU A 106 12.81 8.43 16.09
N ALA A 107 12.95 7.11 16.25
CA ALA A 107 13.79 6.30 15.38
C ALA A 107 13.32 6.34 13.91
N ALA A 108 12.00 6.34 13.67
CA ALA A 108 11.45 6.49 12.33
C ALA A 108 11.72 7.87 11.73
N ALA A 109 11.74 8.92 12.53
CA ALA A 109 12.08 10.27 12.08
C ALA A 109 13.57 10.43 11.74
N GLU A 110 14.45 9.79 12.51
CA GLU A 110 15.90 9.78 12.25
C GLU A 110 16.27 8.98 10.98
N ALA A 111 15.52 7.91 10.69
CA ALA A 111 15.69 7.08 9.50
C ALA A 111 15.06 7.70 8.23
N ALA A 112 14.41 8.78 8.39
CA ALA A 112 13.62 9.45 7.37
C ALA A 112 14.38 10.52 6.62
#